data_1de7b32c7b539934b49125ce6f3fc5a8
#
_entry.id   1de7b32c7b539934b49125ce6f3fc5a8
#
_cell.length_a   1.000
_cell.length_b   1.000
_cell.length_c   1.000
_cell.angle_alpha   90.00
_cell.angle_beta   90.00
_cell.angle_gamma   90.00
#
_symmetry.space_group_name_H-M   'P 1'
#
loop_
_entity.id
_entity.type
_entity.pdbx_description
1 polymer ?
#
loop_
_entity_poly.entity_id
_entity_poly.type
_entity_poly.pdbx_seq_one_letter_code
_entity_poly.pdbx_strand_id
1 'polypeptide(L)'
;MSISATVLMTLISQCAPGVSPETMRAIIMTESGGNPYAIANVTDGGSKYFTTEEEAVHHAKKLTANKKNFSAGLGQINSRNFQALNLTHESVFSPCTNIRAAAAVLKTCWD
;
A
#
# COMPACT_ATOMS: atom_id res chain seq x y z
N MET A 1 8.47 0.39 10.11
CA MET A 1 9.77 0.94 9.69
C MET A 1 9.66 1.47 8.27
N SER A 2 10.09 2.69 8.04
CA SER A 2 9.95 3.31 6.73
C SER A 2 11.12 2.96 5.80
N ILE A 3 10.81 2.85 4.51
CA ILE A 3 11.81 2.67 3.48
C ILE A 3 12.55 3.99 3.29
N SER A 4 13.88 3.95 3.11
CA SER A 4 14.66 5.17 2.87
C SER A 4 14.23 5.86 1.57
N ALA A 5 14.42 7.17 1.50
CA ALA A 5 14.05 7.95 0.31
C ALA A 5 14.72 7.43 -0.96
N THR A 6 16.00 7.09 -0.88
CA THR A 6 16.75 6.59 -2.03
C THR A 6 16.19 5.26 -2.53
N VAL A 7 15.94 4.31 -1.62
CA VAL A 7 15.38 3.01 -1.97
C VAL A 7 13.97 3.18 -2.54
N LEU A 8 13.17 4.06 -1.93
CA LEU A 8 11.82 4.32 -2.40
C LEU A 8 11.79 4.85 -3.83
N MET A 9 12.65 5.81 -4.15
CA MET A 9 12.74 6.37 -5.50
C MET A 9 13.15 5.32 -6.53
N THR A 10 14.10 4.44 -6.16
CA THR A 10 14.52 3.34 -7.02
C THR A 10 13.36 2.39 -7.30
N LEU A 11 12.64 2.01 -6.26
CA LEU A 11 11.46 1.13 -6.39
C LEU A 11 10.39 1.74 -7.27
N ILE A 12 10.10 3.02 -7.09
CA ILE A 12 9.11 3.72 -7.91
C ILE A 12 9.51 3.70 -9.38
N SER A 13 10.77 4.01 -9.68
CA SER A 13 11.26 4.03 -11.06
C SER A 13 11.17 2.66 -11.71
N GLN A 14 11.41 1.59 -10.96
CA GLN A 14 11.36 0.22 -11.48
C GLN A 14 9.94 -0.32 -11.57
N CYS A 15 9.09 -0.01 -10.60
CA CYS A 15 7.79 -0.65 -10.44
C CYS A 15 6.62 0.17 -11.00
N ALA A 16 6.81 1.48 -11.16
CA ALA A 16 5.80 2.38 -11.73
C ALA A 16 6.41 3.36 -12.72
N PRO A 17 7.03 2.86 -13.82
CA PRO A 17 7.76 3.74 -14.75
C PRO A 17 6.86 4.71 -15.51
N GLY A 18 5.56 4.46 -15.55
CA GLY A 18 4.60 5.33 -16.23
C GLY A 18 4.11 6.51 -15.40
N VAL A 19 4.58 6.66 -14.17
CA VAL A 19 4.15 7.73 -13.27
C VAL A 19 5.37 8.56 -12.86
N SER A 20 5.19 9.89 -12.73
CA SER A 20 6.27 10.76 -12.24
C SER A 20 6.74 10.26 -10.87
N PRO A 21 8.05 10.00 -10.69
CA PRO A 21 8.56 9.52 -9.41
C PRO A 21 8.28 10.47 -8.24
N GLU A 22 8.36 11.78 -8.46
CA GLU A 22 8.06 12.76 -7.42
C GLU A 22 6.60 12.71 -7.00
N THR A 23 5.68 12.54 -7.96
CA THR A 23 4.25 12.44 -7.68
C THR A 23 3.96 11.19 -6.86
N MET A 24 4.50 10.05 -7.28
CA MET A 24 4.28 8.79 -6.56
C MET A 24 4.91 8.84 -5.16
N ARG A 25 6.09 9.43 -5.02
CA ARG A 25 6.74 9.58 -3.73
C ARG A 25 5.87 10.42 -2.78
N ALA A 26 5.33 11.53 -3.28
CA ALA A 26 4.46 12.39 -2.47
C ALA A 26 3.20 11.65 -2.00
N ILE A 27 2.60 10.84 -2.87
CA ILE A 27 1.44 10.03 -2.53
C ILE A 27 1.79 9.02 -1.43
N ILE A 28 2.88 8.27 -1.60
CA ILE A 28 3.33 7.26 -0.64
C ILE A 28 3.63 7.89 0.71
N MET A 29 4.32 9.03 0.72
CA MET A 29 4.63 9.70 1.98
C MET A 29 3.38 10.21 2.68
N THR A 30 2.40 10.69 1.95
CA THR A 30 1.11 11.13 2.52
C THR A 30 0.32 9.94 3.05
N GLU A 31 0.28 8.83 2.30
CA GLU A 31 -0.56 7.68 2.63
C GLU A 31 0.00 6.82 3.76
N SER A 32 1.28 6.51 3.72
CA SER A 32 1.89 5.54 4.66
C SER A 32 3.15 6.05 5.37
N GLY A 33 3.63 7.24 5.02
CA GLY A 33 4.91 7.72 5.50
C GLY A 33 6.08 6.86 5.02
N GLY A 34 5.89 6.07 3.98
CA GLY A 34 6.91 5.17 3.47
C GLY A 34 7.02 3.85 4.22
N ASN A 35 6.05 3.54 5.09
CA ASN A 35 6.04 2.26 5.82
C ASN A 35 5.29 1.20 5.00
N PRO A 36 5.98 0.14 4.54
CA PRO A 36 5.33 -0.89 3.70
C PRO A 36 4.30 -1.72 4.46
N TYR A 37 4.30 -1.67 5.79
CA TYR A 37 3.42 -2.48 6.65
C TYR A 37 2.38 -1.62 7.38
N ALA A 38 2.00 -0.50 6.78
CA ALA A 38 0.96 0.38 7.31
C ALA A 38 -0.42 -0.17 6.97
N ILE A 39 -1.34 -0.14 7.94
CA ILE A 39 -2.74 -0.53 7.76
C ILE A 39 -3.63 0.52 8.39
N ALA A 40 -4.56 1.07 7.61
CA ALA A 40 -5.60 1.98 8.11
C ALA A 40 -6.93 1.23 8.16
N ASN A 41 -7.56 1.18 9.33
CA ASN A 41 -8.89 0.59 9.49
C ASN A 41 -9.93 1.63 9.11
N VAL A 42 -10.51 1.48 7.92
CA VAL A 42 -11.49 2.44 7.40
C VAL A 42 -12.82 2.33 8.12
N THR A 43 -13.20 1.11 8.51
CA THR A 43 -14.48 0.88 9.19
C THR A 43 -14.52 1.53 10.56
N ASP A 44 -13.50 1.30 11.38
CA ASP A 44 -13.48 1.76 12.77
C ASP A 44 -12.61 2.99 13.00
N GLY A 45 -11.76 3.33 12.03
CA GLY A 45 -10.78 4.40 12.15
C GLY A 45 -9.47 3.92 12.74
N GLY A 46 -8.45 4.77 12.66
CA GLY A 46 -7.12 4.50 13.21
C GLY A 46 -6.20 3.78 12.23
N SER A 47 -4.92 3.92 12.48
CA SER A 47 -3.86 3.32 11.67
C SER A 47 -2.87 2.60 12.55
N LYS A 48 -2.30 1.51 12.02
CA LYS A 48 -1.23 0.75 12.68
C LYS A 48 -0.05 0.60 11.73
N TYR A 49 1.15 0.67 12.29
CA TYR A 49 2.40 0.61 11.54
C TYR A 49 3.23 -0.55 12.10
N PHE A 50 3.19 -1.66 11.39
CA PHE A 50 3.89 -2.86 11.83
C PHE A 50 5.36 -2.83 11.40
N THR A 51 6.19 -3.63 12.05
CA THR A 51 7.62 -3.73 11.73
C THR A 51 7.95 -4.90 10.83
N THR A 52 7.06 -5.90 10.75
CA THR A 52 7.27 -7.08 9.91
C THR A 52 6.08 -7.33 9.02
N GLU A 53 6.35 -7.98 7.88
CA GLU A 53 5.30 -8.40 6.96
C GLU A 53 4.33 -9.38 7.64
N GLU A 54 4.86 -10.31 8.42
CA GLU A 54 4.04 -11.32 9.12
C GLU A 54 2.99 -10.68 10.01
N GLU A 55 3.38 -9.69 10.78
CA GLU A 55 2.45 -8.96 11.65
C GLU A 55 1.37 -8.26 10.84
N ALA A 56 1.77 -7.60 9.76
CA ALA A 56 0.83 -6.88 8.91
C ALA A 56 -0.15 -7.84 8.24
N VAL A 57 0.34 -8.96 7.70
CA VAL A 57 -0.50 -9.98 7.06
C VAL A 57 -1.52 -10.54 8.06
N HIS A 58 -1.06 -10.87 9.27
CA HIS A 58 -1.93 -11.39 10.33
C HIS A 58 -3.06 -10.40 10.65
N HIS A 59 -2.71 -9.13 10.81
CA HIS A 59 -3.69 -8.09 11.12
C HIS A 59 -4.68 -7.88 9.96
N ALA A 60 -4.20 -7.88 8.73
CA ALA A 60 -5.06 -7.74 7.56
C ALA A 60 -6.07 -8.88 7.47
N LYS A 61 -5.62 -10.12 7.69
CA LYS A 61 -6.51 -11.28 7.68
C LYS A 61 -7.55 -11.19 8.79
N LYS A 62 -7.16 -10.72 9.96
CA LYS A 62 -8.08 -10.52 11.09
C LYS A 62 -9.15 -9.50 10.75
N LEU A 63 -8.78 -8.38 10.13
CA LEU A 63 -9.74 -7.36 9.72
C LEU A 63 -10.74 -7.91 8.70
N THR A 64 -10.26 -8.68 7.72
CA THR A 64 -11.12 -9.32 6.74
C THR A 64 -12.09 -10.29 7.40
N ALA A 65 -11.60 -11.10 8.33
CA ALA A 65 -12.44 -12.07 9.06
C ALA A 65 -13.55 -11.37 9.85
N ASN A 66 -13.29 -10.16 10.33
CA ASN A 66 -14.26 -9.34 11.05
C ASN A 66 -15.07 -8.42 10.14
N LYS A 67 -14.99 -8.62 8.84
CA LYS A 67 -15.73 -7.85 7.81
C LYS A 67 -15.42 -6.36 7.85
N LYS A 68 -14.19 -6.00 8.19
CA LYS A 68 -13.73 -4.61 8.22
C LYS A 68 -13.13 -4.22 6.88
N ASN A 69 -13.37 -2.99 6.45
CA ASN A 69 -12.70 -2.39 5.32
C ASN A 69 -11.42 -1.71 5.80
N PHE A 70 -10.32 -1.91 5.06
CA PHE A 70 -9.03 -1.34 5.43
C PHE A 70 -8.21 -1.00 4.19
N SER A 71 -7.19 -0.18 4.38
CA SER A 71 -6.21 0.17 3.35
C SER A 71 -4.83 -0.28 3.82
N ALA A 72 -4.01 -0.78 2.89
CA ALA A 72 -2.78 -1.46 3.25
C ALA A 72 -1.60 -1.08 2.39
N GLY A 73 -0.41 -1.06 3.01
CA GLY A 73 0.87 -0.92 2.34
C GLY A 73 1.25 0.50 1.98
N LEU A 74 2.29 0.62 1.19
CA LEU A 74 2.88 1.92 0.83
C LEU A 74 1.88 2.91 0.24
N GLY A 75 1.07 2.47 -0.69
CA GLY A 75 0.07 3.32 -1.36
C GLY A 75 -1.31 3.26 -0.73
N GLN A 76 -1.44 2.55 0.39
CA GLN A 76 -2.72 2.39 1.09
C GLN A 76 -3.83 1.93 0.17
N ILE A 77 -3.64 0.74 -0.42
CA ILE A 77 -4.63 0.13 -1.32
C ILE A 77 -5.81 -0.39 -0.49
N ASN A 78 -7.01 0.02 -0.87
CA ASN A 78 -8.22 -0.38 -0.17
C ASN A 78 -8.51 -1.87 -0.40
N SER A 79 -8.92 -2.57 0.66
CA SER A 79 -9.19 -4.01 0.60
C SER A 79 -10.28 -4.38 -0.40
N ARG A 80 -11.22 -3.47 -0.67
CA ARG A 80 -12.28 -3.69 -1.66
C ARG A 80 -11.76 -3.77 -3.09
N ASN A 81 -10.54 -3.26 -3.34
CA ASN A 81 -9.92 -3.27 -4.66
C ASN A 81 -8.93 -4.42 -4.84
N PHE A 82 -8.72 -5.24 -3.83
CA PHE A 82 -7.73 -6.32 -3.90
C PHE A 82 -8.03 -7.28 -5.04
N GLN A 83 -9.27 -7.73 -5.16
CA GLN A 83 -9.63 -8.69 -6.20
C GLN A 83 -9.41 -8.10 -7.60
N ALA A 84 -9.89 -6.88 -7.83
CA ALA A 84 -9.74 -6.21 -9.13
C ALA A 84 -8.28 -5.97 -9.50
N LEU A 85 -7.42 -5.74 -8.51
CA LEU A 85 -6.00 -5.51 -8.71
C LEU A 85 -5.15 -6.78 -8.57
N ASN A 86 -5.81 -7.91 -8.39
CA ASN A 86 -5.16 -9.22 -8.27
C ASN A 86 -4.19 -9.27 -7.07
N LEU A 87 -4.60 -8.68 -5.96
CA LEU A 87 -3.81 -8.62 -4.73
C LEU A 87 -4.34 -9.60 -3.69
N THR A 88 -3.42 -10.06 -2.83
CA THR A 88 -3.73 -10.89 -1.67
C THR A 88 -3.33 -10.15 -0.41
N HIS A 89 -3.69 -10.72 0.76
CA HIS A 89 -3.25 -10.19 2.05
C HIS A 89 -1.72 -10.20 2.18
N GLU A 90 -1.07 -11.11 1.47
CA GLU A 90 0.39 -11.20 1.45
C GLU A 90 1.00 -10.22 0.44
N SER A 91 0.55 -10.28 -0.80
CA SER A 91 1.18 -9.52 -1.89
C SER A 91 1.02 -8.01 -1.75
N VAL A 92 -0.03 -7.54 -1.08
CA VAL A 92 -0.26 -6.10 -0.91
C VAL A 92 0.84 -5.42 -0.11
N PHE A 93 1.57 -6.17 0.72
CA PHE A 93 2.66 -5.62 1.53
C PHE A 93 4.02 -5.70 0.83
N SER A 94 4.10 -6.34 -0.33
CA SER A 94 5.32 -6.33 -1.14
C SER A 94 5.48 -4.94 -1.75
N PRO A 95 6.61 -4.24 -1.50
CA PRO A 95 6.77 -2.85 -1.94
C PRO A 95 6.52 -2.63 -3.43
N CYS A 96 7.14 -3.42 -4.29
CA CYS A 96 6.97 -3.25 -5.74
C CYS A 96 5.53 -3.51 -6.19
N THR A 97 4.91 -4.58 -5.67
CA THR A 97 3.53 -4.93 -5.99
C THR A 97 2.57 -3.83 -5.58
N ASN A 98 2.76 -3.29 -4.37
CA ASN A 98 1.91 -2.21 -3.87
C ASN A 98 2.07 -0.94 -4.69
N ILE A 99 3.31 -0.56 -5.01
CA ILE A 99 3.59 0.62 -5.83
C ILE A 99 2.94 0.47 -7.21
N ARG A 100 3.04 -0.71 -7.83
CA ARG A 100 2.42 -0.99 -9.12
C ARG A 100 0.89 -0.86 -9.04
N ALA A 101 0.29 -1.38 -7.98
CA ALA A 101 -1.14 -1.28 -7.75
C ALA A 101 -1.57 0.17 -7.53
N ALA A 102 -0.81 0.93 -6.74
CA ALA A 102 -1.07 2.35 -6.52
C ALA A 102 -1.01 3.14 -7.82
N ALA A 103 -0.06 2.84 -8.69
CA ALA A 103 0.06 3.47 -9.99
C ALA A 103 -1.16 3.16 -10.87
N ALA A 104 -1.65 1.92 -10.83
CA ALA A 104 -2.85 1.53 -11.58
C ALA A 104 -4.09 2.29 -11.09
N VAL A 105 -4.25 2.44 -9.79
CA VAL A 105 -5.34 3.22 -9.20
C VAL A 105 -5.25 4.69 -9.62
N LEU A 106 -4.06 5.26 -9.56
CA LEU A 106 -3.81 6.64 -9.94
C LEU A 106 -4.17 6.89 -11.42
N LYS A 107 -3.77 5.99 -12.29
CA LYS A 107 -4.11 6.06 -13.72
C LYS A 107 -5.62 6.06 -13.95
N THR A 108 -6.33 5.20 -13.24
CA THR A 108 -7.79 5.13 -13.33
C THR A 108 -8.44 6.45 -12.94
N CYS A 109 -7.91 7.12 -11.93
CA CYS A 109 -8.45 8.41 -11.48
C CYS A 109 -8.21 9.55 -12.50
N TRP A 110 -7.16 9.45 -13.32
CA TRP A 110 -6.81 10.50 -14.28
C TRP A 110 -7.39 10.25 -15.67
N ASP A 111 -7.75 9.01 -15.96
CA ASP A 111 -8.39 8.63 -17.24
C ASP A 111 -9.91 8.77 -17.14
#